data_ea5618bd45e29a38c064be917a605114
#
_entry.id   ea5618bd45e29a38c064be917a605114
#
_cell.length_a   1.000
_cell.length_b   1.000
_cell.length_c   1.000
_cell.angle_alpha   90.00
_cell.angle_beta   90.00
_cell.angle_gamma   90.00
#
_symmetry.space_group_name_H-M   'P 1'
#
loop_
_entity.id
_entity.type
_entity.pdbx_description
1 polymer ?
#
loop_
_entity_poly.entity_id
_entity_poly.type
_entity_poly.pdbx_seq_one_letter_code
_entity_poly.pdbx_strand_id
1 'polypeptide(L)'
;MCVLVRLQAFSPPLPDSLQSLLGDVSVIKAGVGIDQDKMFLETDYGLLVQGCVDLRLVLLCCLESGGVEKATGKVTPSLGLAALAFKFLGRTLDKDWQVRTSDWEAETLTKRQQNYAAEDALAGVQVLLVACSRVWQCGKVAETWWLPWLPPPFFHHSMMVHIHQTCHHILDHKFSTSASKLLQLGEGCASQQQVTAKISKTSRAYCPRKTPLYHNCQLLAPDGVPLCTCDPKKAQWYLEKGLGVAVQQQPLVVRLNFEPASRPREEYKDEQYYVQERHNLCVVCGQGHSYIKKNVVPHEYRRHFPTILKDHQSHDVVLLCVHCHQVSNAHDATLRELLATECSAPTGQASSRRVTVNTQRRAVKNAAGALLRTRFTIPQPRITELENVVKKFFNVDSLTHELLQEAANIDPRDWNEDFQAHGEQVCETYRSKGLVQLQHRWRRHFLNTMQPQHLPQYWSVSHNLHKLCCTMARLTSDHPDHDTYNLILLGTDGNEEVQRMIEQCKEASVEDICGDFAH
;
A
#
# COMPACT_ATOMS: atom_id res chain seq x y z
N MET A 1 -36.87 12.50 1.75
CA MET A 1 -37.60 11.66 2.70
C MET A 1 -36.58 11.05 3.64
N CYS A 2 -36.84 11.09 4.96
CA CYS A 2 -36.00 10.39 5.94
C CYS A 2 -36.86 9.32 6.61
N VAL A 3 -36.30 8.11 6.76
CA VAL A 3 -36.98 6.97 7.37
C VAL A 3 -36.21 6.57 8.63
N LEU A 4 -36.86 6.48 9.76
CA LEU A 4 -36.32 5.92 10.99
C LEU A 4 -36.72 4.46 11.10
N VAL A 5 -35.75 3.56 11.11
CA VAL A 5 -35.94 2.13 11.24
C VAL A 5 -35.58 1.72 12.67
N ARG A 6 -36.53 1.15 13.39
CA ARG A 6 -36.31 0.59 14.74
C ARG A 6 -35.93 -0.89 14.60
N LEU A 7 -34.67 -1.20 14.69
CA LEU A 7 -34.19 -2.57 14.53
C LEU A 7 -34.72 -3.53 15.58
N GLN A 8 -34.92 -3.04 16.83
CA GLN A 8 -35.47 -3.82 17.93
C GLN A 8 -36.94 -4.25 17.73
N ALA A 9 -37.70 -3.58 16.82
CA ALA A 9 -39.06 -3.94 16.50
C ALA A 9 -39.20 -5.17 15.57
N PHE A 10 -38.07 -5.65 15.05
CA PHE A 10 -38.07 -6.83 14.19
C PHE A 10 -37.57 -8.06 14.95
N SER A 11 -38.27 -9.17 14.81
CA SER A 11 -37.73 -10.47 15.21
C SER A 11 -36.67 -10.91 14.20
N PRO A 12 -35.53 -11.48 14.61
CA PRO A 12 -34.55 -12.05 13.67
C PRO A 12 -35.15 -13.19 12.83
N PRO A 13 -34.79 -13.30 11.54
CA PRO A 13 -33.88 -12.42 10.77
C PRO A 13 -34.54 -11.09 10.39
N LEU A 14 -33.73 -10.05 10.24
CA LEU A 14 -34.20 -8.74 9.76
C LEU A 14 -34.70 -8.83 8.30
N PRO A 15 -35.57 -7.91 7.84
CA PRO A 15 -36.12 -7.95 6.49
C PRO A 15 -35.04 -8.00 5.41
N ASP A 16 -35.18 -8.88 4.41
CA ASP A 16 -34.21 -9.08 3.31
C ASP A 16 -33.93 -7.80 2.54
N SER A 17 -34.94 -6.92 2.38
CA SER A 17 -34.79 -5.62 1.73
C SER A 17 -33.83 -4.70 2.50
N LEU A 18 -33.82 -4.74 3.81
CA LEU A 18 -32.89 -3.96 4.65
C LEU A 18 -31.49 -4.57 4.60
N GLN A 19 -31.38 -5.91 4.65
CA GLN A 19 -30.10 -6.61 4.51
C GLN A 19 -29.47 -6.33 3.15
N SER A 20 -30.25 -6.45 2.07
CA SER A 20 -29.80 -6.14 0.71
C SER A 20 -29.36 -4.70 0.55
N LEU A 21 -30.11 -3.72 1.11
CA LEU A 21 -29.75 -2.31 1.05
C LEU A 21 -28.43 -2.01 1.77
N LEU A 22 -28.22 -2.60 2.94
CA LEU A 22 -27.00 -2.40 3.73
C LEU A 22 -25.80 -3.14 3.16
N GLY A 23 -26.01 -4.33 2.57
CA GLY A 23 -24.96 -5.14 1.94
C GLY A 23 -24.56 -4.69 0.54
N ASP A 24 -25.35 -3.86 -0.13
CA ASP A 24 -25.07 -3.42 -1.50
C ASP A 24 -23.96 -2.36 -1.52
N VAL A 25 -22.81 -2.71 -2.11
CA VAL A 25 -21.65 -1.82 -2.28
C VAL A 25 -21.98 -0.62 -3.18
N SER A 26 -22.92 -0.75 -4.11
CA SER A 26 -23.32 0.34 -5.00
C SER A 26 -24.11 1.45 -4.28
N VAL A 27 -24.68 1.15 -3.13
CA VAL A 27 -25.39 2.09 -2.28
C VAL A 27 -24.44 2.68 -1.24
N ILE A 28 -24.05 3.94 -1.37
CA ILE A 28 -23.12 4.60 -0.46
C ILE A 28 -23.81 4.92 0.87
N LYS A 29 -23.22 4.42 1.97
CA LYS A 29 -23.61 4.77 3.35
C LYS A 29 -22.61 5.79 3.88
N ALA A 30 -23.06 7.02 4.13
CA ALA A 30 -22.19 8.12 4.52
C ALA A 30 -22.42 8.56 5.97
N GLY A 31 -21.35 8.69 6.73
CA GLY A 31 -21.42 9.13 8.13
C GLY A 31 -20.07 9.58 8.67
N VAL A 32 -20.01 10.01 9.91
CA VAL A 32 -18.79 10.35 10.63
C VAL A 32 -18.53 9.28 11.70
N GLY A 33 -17.45 8.52 11.55
CA GLY A 33 -17.15 7.38 12.43
C GLY A 33 -17.97 6.13 12.09
N ILE A 34 -18.49 6.05 10.88
CA ILE A 34 -19.40 5.01 10.37
C ILE A 34 -18.88 3.57 10.57
N ASP A 35 -17.55 3.40 10.71
CA ASP A 35 -16.96 2.09 11.04
C ASP A 35 -17.47 1.52 12.38
N GLN A 36 -17.80 2.38 13.35
CA GLN A 36 -18.35 1.94 14.63
C GLN A 36 -19.80 1.48 14.45
N ASP A 37 -20.58 2.25 13.69
CA ASP A 37 -21.98 1.90 13.41
C ASP A 37 -22.04 0.57 12.63
N LYS A 38 -21.16 0.40 11.63
CA LYS A 38 -20.99 -0.86 10.89
C LYS A 38 -20.69 -2.02 11.85
N MET A 39 -19.72 -1.85 12.74
CA MET A 39 -19.32 -2.89 13.69
C MET A 39 -20.48 -3.28 14.64
N PHE A 40 -21.26 -2.32 15.13
CA PHE A 40 -22.41 -2.61 15.97
C PHE A 40 -23.51 -3.35 15.22
N LEU A 41 -23.84 -2.92 13.99
CA LEU A 41 -24.83 -3.60 13.16
C LEU A 41 -24.42 -5.02 12.81
N GLU A 42 -23.14 -5.27 12.55
CA GLU A 42 -22.59 -6.61 12.30
C GLU A 42 -22.61 -7.48 13.57
N THR A 43 -22.23 -6.90 14.73
CA THR A 43 -22.13 -7.65 15.98
C THR A 43 -23.49 -7.97 16.58
N ASP A 44 -24.40 -6.98 16.62
CA ASP A 44 -25.66 -7.09 17.35
C ASP A 44 -26.78 -7.70 16.52
N TYR A 45 -26.74 -7.52 15.19
CA TYR A 45 -27.81 -7.95 14.29
C TYR A 45 -27.36 -8.89 13.17
N GLY A 46 -26.05 -9.20 13.07
CA GLY A 46 -25.50 -10.05 12.00
C GLY A 46 -25.60 -9.41 10.61
N LEU A 47 -25.78 -8.09 10.51
CA LEU A 47 -25.95 -7.37 9.26
C LEU A 47 -24.59 -7.12 8.58
N LEU A 48 -24.41 -7.61 7.38
CA LEU A 48 -23.28 -7.25 6.54
C LEU A 48 -23.50 -5.84 5.98
N VAL A 49 -22.63 -4.88 6.37
CA VAL A 49 -22.70 -3.50 5.89
C VAL A 49 -21.50 -3.20 5.01
N GLN A 50 -21.75 -2.81 3.75
CA GLN A 50 -20.72 -2.50 2.75
C GLN A 50 -20.99 -1.17 2.08
N GLY A 51 -19.98 -0.59 1.41
CA GLY A 51 -20.13 0.71 0.74
C GLY A 51 -20.16 1.89 1.72
N CYS A 52 -19.47 1.79 2.85
CA CYS A 52 -19.41 2.84 3.87
C CYS A 52 -18.37 3.90 3.49
N VAL A 53 -18.73 5.19 3.67
CA VAL A 53 -17.86 6.34 3.45
C VAL A 53 -17.81 7.21 4.71
N ASP A 54 -16.64 7.35 5.30
CA ASP A 54 -16.44 8.33 6.36
C ASP A 54 -16.27 9.74 5.76
N LEU A 55 -17.16 10.65 6.11
CA LEU A 55 -17.19 12.03 5.59
C LEU A 55 -15.90 12.82 5.87
N ARG A 56 -15.12 12.41 6.87
CA ARG A 56 -13.80 12.99 7.15
C ARG A 56 -12.78 12.65 6.06
N LEU A 57 -12.90 11.48 5.41
CA LEU A 57 -12.06 11.13 4.26
C LEU A 57 -12.44 11.96 3.03
N VAL A 58 -13.74 12.23 2.82
CA VAL A 58 -14.20 13.12 1.74
C VAL A 58 -13.67 14.55 1.93
N LEU A 59 -13.64 15.04 3.17
CA LEU A 59 -13.03 16.34 3.47
C LEU A 59 -11.55 16.38 3.09
N LEU A 60 -10.79 15.29 3.35
CA LEU A 60 -9.38 15.21 2.94
C LEU A 60 -9.23 15.30 1.43
N CYS A 61 -10.06 14.60 0.66
CA CYS A 61 -10.08 14.70 -0.80
C CYS A 61 -10.37 16.14 -1.29
N CYS A 62 -11.30 16.85 -0.62
CA CYS A 62 -11.60 18.25 -0.94
C CYS A 62 -10.41 19.17 -0.70
N LEU A 63 -9.65 18.96 0.37
CA LEU A 63 -8.47 19.77 0.71
C LEU A 63 -7.31 19.51 -0.27
N GLU A 64 -7.13 18.26 -0.68
CA GLU A 64 -6.12 17.88 -1.68
C GLU A 64 -6.43 18.48 -3.06
N SER A 65 -7.71 18.53 -3.43
CA SER A 65 -8.17 19.08 -4.71
C SER A 65 -8.25 20.61 -4.76
N GLY A 66 -7.97 21.31 -3.64
CA GLY A 66 -8.09 22.77 -3.57
C GLY A 66 -9.54 23.27 -3.48
N GLY A 67 -10.52 22.38 -3.27
CA GLY A 67 -11.97 22.70 -3.22
C GLY A 67 -12.45 23.36 -1.93
N VAL A 68 -11.56 23.60 -0.98
CA VAL A 68 -11.86 24.31 0.27
C VAL A 68 -10.74 25.30 0.59
N GLU A 69 -11.06 26.56 0.80
CA GLU A 69 -10.10 27.57 1.24
C GLU A 69 -9.48 27.19 2.59
N LYS A 70 -8.17 27.30 2.69
CA LYS A 70 -7.43 27.12 3.94
C LYS A 70 -7.90 28.21 4.92
N ALA A 71 -8.61 27.81 5.97
CA ALA A 71 -9.02 28.74 7.00
C ALA A 71 -7.80 29.34 7.69
N THR A 72 -7.59 30.64 7.51
CA THR A 72 -6.61 31.44 8.27
C THR A 72 -7.16 31.68 9.66
N GLY A 73 -6.78 30.86 10.64
CA GLY A 73 -7.11 31.06 12.05
C GLY A 73 -6.83 29.80 12.89
N LYS A 74 -6.30 30.00 14.10
CA LYS A 74 -5.96 28.96 15.09
C LYS A 74 -7.19 28.23 15.66
N VAL A 75 -8.00 27.59 14.82
CA VAL A 75 -9.08 26.72 15.26
C VAL A 75 -8.77 25.32 14.77
N THR A 76 -8.45 24.44 15.71
CA THR A 76 -8.40 23.00 15.42
C THR A 76 -9.78 22.59 14.90
N PRO A 77 -9.94 22.20 13.63
CA PRO A 77 -11.26 21.87 13.11
C PRO A 77 -11.75 20.60 13.80
N SER A 78 -12.83 20.71 14.56
CA SER A 78 -13.56 19.55 15.06
C SER A 78 -14.01 18.72 13.86
N LEU A 79 -13.64 17.45 13.80
CA LEU A 79 -13.98 16.54 12.72
C LEU A 79 -15.31 15.80 12.93
N GLY A 80 -16.19 16.33 13.78
CA GLY A 80 -17.55 15.81 13.98
C GLY A 80 -18.52 16.24 12.88
N LEU A 81 -19.66 15.54 12.75
CA LEU A 81 -20.70 15.85 11.76
C LEU A 81 -21.20 17.31 11.84
N ALA A 82 -21.35 17.84 13.04
CA ALA A 82 -21.77 19.24 13.22
C ALA A 82 -20.77 20.24 12.61
N ALA A 83 -19.47 20.00 12.77
CA ALA A 83 -18.44 20.86 12.18
C ALA A 83 -18.41 20.74 10.65
N LEU A 84 -18.60 19.54 10.11
CA LEU A 84 -18.70 19.33 8.67
C LEU A 84 -19.97 19.99 8.09
N ALA A 85 -21.11 19.87 8.78
CA ALA A 85 -22.35 20.53 8.38
C ALA A 85 -22.20 22.06 8.38
N PHE A 86 -21.57 22.62 9.40
CA PHE A 86 -21.27 24.06 9.42
C PHE A 86 -20.35 24.47 8.27
N LYS A 87 -19.26 23.72 8.03
CA LYS A 87 -18.28 24.02 6.99
C LYS A 87 -18.82 23.91 5.56
N PHE A 88 -19.60 22.89 5.28
CA PHE A 88 -20.10 22.62 3.92
C PHE A 88 -21.48 23.20 3.63
N LEU A 89 -22.36 23.25 4.64
CA LEU A 89 -23.76 23.65 4.50
C LEU A 89 -24.07 25.00 5.13
N GLY A 90 -23.17 25.57 5.95
CA GLY A 90 -23.43 26.78 6.71
C GLY A 90 -24.50 26.61 7.81
N ARG A 91 -24.79 25.35 8.20
CA ARG A 91 -25.86 25.03 9.17
C ARG A 91 -25.29 24.49 10.47
N THR A 92 -25.88 24.92 11.60
CA THR A 92 -25.60 24.35 12.92
C THR A 92 -26.57 23.20 13.19
N LEU A 93 -26.07 22.06 13.63
CA LEU A 93 -26.89 20.92 14.06
C LEU A 93 -27.14 21.01 15.57
N ASP A 94 -28.35 20.64 16.00
CA ASP A 94 -28.64 20.45 17.42
C ASP A 94 -27.81 19.26 17.95
N LYS A 95 -26.89 19.51 18.87
CA LYS A 95 -26.03 18.51 19.53
C LYS A 95 -26.24 18.53 21.04
N ASP A 96 -27.47 18.88 21.46
CA ASP A 96 -27.81 18.87 22.88
C ASP A 96 -27.55 17.48 23.49
N TRP A 97 -26.75 17.48 24.56
CA TRP A 97 -26.38 16.28 25.28
C TRP A 97 -27.60 15.53 25.85
N GLN A 98 -28.66 16.26 26.23
CA GLN A 98 -29.89 15.69 26.77
C GLN A 98 -30.61 14.79 25.75
N VAL A 99 -30.58 15.16 24.47
CA VAL A 99 -31.15 14.34 23.41
C VAL A 99 -30.25 13.14 23.12
N ARG A 100 -28.94 13.35 23.07
CA ARG A 100 -27.97 12.26 22.80
C ARG A 100 -27.96 11.15 23.85
N THR A 101 -28.17 11.55 25.14
CA THR A 101 -28.15 10.60 26.27
C THR A 101 -29.56 10.21 26.73
N SER A 102 -30.58 10.60 25.99
CA SER A 102 -31.96 10.19 26.27
C SER A 102 -32.18 8.71 25.99
N ASP A 103 -33.28 8.18 26.48
CA ASP A 103 -33.65 6.79 26.22
C ASP A 103 -34.08 6.59 24.76
N TRP A 104 -33.17 5.99 23.95
CA TRP A 104 -33.40 5.62 22.55
C TRP A 104 -34.06 4.24 22.40
N GLU A 105 -34.20 3.50 23.51
CA GLU A 105 -34.87 2.19 23.55
C GLU A 105 -36.37 2.32 23.85
N ALA A 106 -36.82 3.49 24.27
CA ALA A 106 -38.22 3.76 24.55
C ALA A 106 -39.16 3.28 23.43
N GLU A 107 -40.31 2.75 23.75
CA GLU A 107 -41.29 2.23 22.80
C GLU A 107 -41.68 3.24 21.72
N THR A 108 -41.81 4.52 22.11
CA THR A 108 -42.07 5.64 21.20
C THR A 108 -41.04 6.73 21.40
N LEU A 109 -40.32 7.10 20.31
CA LEU A 109 -39.39 8.22 20.36
C LEU A 109 -40.13 9.55 20.37
N THR A 110 -39.64 10.47 21.18
CA THR A 110 -40.13 11.84 21.22
C THR A 110 -39.92 12.56 19.88
N LYS A 111 -40.70 13.57 19.59
CA LYS A 111 -40.55 14.38 18.37
C LYS A 111 -39.14 14.98 18.23
N ARG A 112 -38.52 15.35 19.36
CA ARG A 112 -37.17 15.91 19.42
C ARG A 112 -36.13 14.85 19.05
N GLN A 113 -36.23 13.61 19.53
CA GLN A 113 -35.38 12.50 19.15
C GLN A 113 -35.52 12.16 17.66
N GLN A 114 -36.76 12.10 17.14
CA GLN A 114 -37.03 11.86 15.73
C GLN A 114 -36.38 12.94 14.85
N ASN A 115 -36.55 14.22 15.20
CA ASN A 115 -35.94 15.33 14.47
C ASN A 115 -34.41 15.28 14.53
N TYR A 116 -33.83 14.98 15.69
CA TYR A 116 -32.39 14.85 15.88
C TYR A 116 -31.79 13.76 14.93
N ALA A 117 -32.37 12.57 14.92
CA ALA A 117 -31.93 11.48 14.08
C ALA A 117 -32.09 11.79 12.58
N ALA A 118 -33.22 12.43 12.22
CA ALA A 118 -33.49 12.83 10.84
C ALA A 118 -32.52 13.91 10.34
N GLU A 119 -32.20 14.90 11.19
CA GLU A 119 -31.26 15.96 10.87
C GLU A 119 -29.82 15.42 10.70
N ASP A 120 -29.40 14.50 11.57
CA ASP A 120 -28.08 13.87 11.46
C ASP A 120 -27.95 13.06 10.14
N ALA A 121 -28.94 12.25 9.81
CA ALA A 121 -28.95 11.47 8.58
C ALA A 121 -28.96 12.38 7.32
N LEU A 122 -29.82 13.41 7.32
CA LEU A 122 -29.93 14.35 6.21
C LEU A 122 -28.63 15.16 6.03
N ALA A 123 -28.07 15.66 7.13
CA ALA A 123 -26.80 16.40 7.10
C ALA A 123 -25.65 15.55 6.55
N GLY A 124 -25.58 14.28 6.91
CA GLY A 124 -24.59 13.36 6.38
C GLY A 124 -24.62 13.27 4.86
N VAL A 125 -25.80 13.04 4.28
CA VAL A 125 -26.00 12.98 2.83
C VAL A 125 -25.69 14.34 2.16
N GLN A 126 -26.19 15.43 2.72
CA GLN A 126 -25.97 16.77 2.15
C GLN A 126 -24.48 17.16 2.16
N VAL A 127 -23.75 16.85 3.22
CA VAL A 127 -22.30 17.08 3.31
C VAL A 127 -21.58 16.29 2.23
N LEU A 128 -21.93 15.00 2.02
CA LEU A 128 -21.36 14.19 0.95
C LEU A 128 -21.55 14.83 -0.43
N LEU A 129 -22.79 15.19 -0.75
CA LEU A 129 -23.16 15.80 -2.03
C LEU A 129 -22.40 17.10 -2.30
N VAL A 130 -22.39 18.02 -1.32
CA VAL A 130 -21.71 19.32 -1.45
C VAL A 130 -20.20 19.16 -1.50
N ALA A 131 -19.63 18.28 -0.70
CA ALA A 131 -18.20 18.03 -0.70
C ALA A 131 -17.72 17.45 -2.05
N CYS A 132 -18.41 16.43 -2.58
CA CYS A 132 -18.09 15.85 -3.88
C CYS A 132 -18.30 16.86 -5.03
N SER A 133 -19.33 17.73 -4.96
CA SER A 133 -19.53 18.77 -5.98
C SER A 133 -18.40 19.79 -6.00
N ARG A 134 -17.82 20.14 -4.86
CA ARG A 134 -16.65 21.04 -4.76
C ARG A 134 -15.40 20.40 -5.38
N VAL A 135 -15.16 19.12 -5.15
CA VAL A 135 -14.08 18.37 -5.83
C VAL A 135 -14.26 18.41 -7.34
N TRP A 136 -15.50 18.21 -7.81
CA TRP A 136 -15.82 18.24 -9.24
C TRP A 136 -15.58 19.60 -9.89
N GLN A 137 -15.99 20.70 -9.21
CA GLN A 137 -15.80 22.07 -9.71
C GLN A 137 -14.31 22.44 -9.80
N CYS A 138 -13.49 22.05 -8.85
CA CYS A 138 -12.05 22.30 -8.87
C CYS A 138 -11.32 21.56 -10.01
N GLY A 139 -11.80 20.37 -10.41
CA GLY A 139 -11.23 19.62 -11.53
C GLY A 139 -11.59 20.16 -12.92
N LYS A 140 -12.62 21.02 -13.03
CA LYS A 140 -13.16 21.50 -14.32
C LYS A 140 -12.93 23.00 -14.63
N VAL A 141 -12.13 23.71 -13.84
CA VAL A 141 -11.89 25.16 -14.06
C VAL A 141 -11.23 25.49 -15.41
N ALA A 142 -10.85 24.49 -16.21
CA ALA A 142 -10.19 24.72 -17.49
C ALA A 142 -11.06 24.62 -18.75
N GLU A 143 -12.26 24.02 -18.75
CA GLU A 143 -12.87 23.68 -20.06
C GLU A 143 -14.37 23.96 -20.32
N THR A 144 -15.18 24.44 -19.38
CA THR A 144 -16.62 24.57 -19.67
C THR A 144 -17.30 25.84 -19.17
N TRP A 145 -16.94 26.99 -19.78
CA TRP A 145 -17.70 28.25 -19.67
C TRP A 145 -18.88 28.36 -20.69
N TRP A 146 -19.16 27.30 -21.48
CA TRP A 146 -20.02 27.45 -22.70
C TRP A 146 -21.32 26.62 -22.70
N LEU A 147 -21.77 25.96 -21.65
CA LEU A 147 -22.99 25.15 -21.69
C LEU A 147 -24.01 25.40 -20.56
N PRO A 148 -24.78 26.52 -20.64
CA PRO A 148 -25.91 26.75 -19.74
C PRO A 148 -27.20 26.01 -20.13
N TRP A 149 -27.21 25.14 -21.15
CA TRP A 149 -28.43 24.63 -21.81
C TRP A 149 -28.66 23.11 -21.70
N LEU A 150 -27.97 22.38 -20.84
CA LEU A 150 -28.30 20.96 -20.62
C LEU A 150 -29.43 20.78 -19.59
N PRO A 151 -30.48 19.98 -19.94
CA PRO A 151 -31.62 19.78 -19.03
C PRO A 151 -31.26 18.97 -17.78
N PRO A 152 -32.03 19.15 -16.65
CA PRO A 152 -31.74 18.62 -15.30
C PRO A 152 -31.38 17.14 -15.18
N PRO A 153 -31.94 16.18 -15.93
CA PRO A 153 -31.65 14.76 -15.75
C PRO A 153 -30.21 14.36 -16.07
N PHE A 154 -29.54 15.03 -17.01
CA PHE A 154 -28.15 14.75 -17.35
C PHE A 154 -27.16 15.22 -16.27
N PHE A 155 -27.49 16.30 -15.55
CA PHE A 155 -26.70 16.79 -14.43
C PHE A 155 -26.73 15.79 -13.25
N HIS A 156 -27.88 15.22 -12.94
CA HIS A 156 -28.01 14.23 -11.87
C HIS A 156 -27.21 12.95 -12.16
N HIS A 157 -27.29 12.42 -13.37
CA HIS A 157 -26.55 11.21 -13.72
C HIS A 157 -25.04 11.43 -13.68
N SER A 158 -24.56 12.53 -14.26
CA SER A 158 -23.13 12.88 -14.26
C SER A 158 -22.60 13.12 -12.83
N MET A 159 -23.37 13.76 -11.95
CA MET A 159 -23.00 14.01 -10.58
C MET A 159 -22.96 12.70 -9.74
N MET A 160 -23.90 11.78 -9.94
CA MET A 160 -23.90 10.48 -9.25
C MET A 160 -22.70 9.63 -9.67
N VAL A 161 -22.38 9.59 -10.97
CA VAL A 161 -21.16 8.92 -11.47
C VAL A 161 -19.91 9.52 -10.82
N HIS A 162 -19.85 10.84 -10.72
CA HIS A 162 -18.70 11.53 -10.11
C HIS A 162 -18.61 11.25 -8.60
N ILE A 163 -19.73 11.21 -7.86
CA ILE A 163 -19.74 10.83 -6.45
C ILE A 163 -19.21 9.42 -6.28
N HIS A 164 -19.65 8.47 -7.09
CA HIS A 164 -19.13 7.12 -7.07
C HIS A 164 -17.63 7.07 -7.39
N GLN A 165 -17.18 7.79 -8.39
CA GLN A 165 -15.75 7.88 -8.73
C GLN A 165 -14.92 8.51 -7.60
N THR A 166 -15.42 9.58 -6.96
CA THR A 166 -14.75 10.24 -5.85
C THR A 166 -14.71 9.36 -4.60
N CYS A 167 -15.77 8.61 -4.34
CA CYS A 167 -15.88 7.76 -3.15
C CYS A 167 -15.25 6.38 -3.34
N HIS A 168 -15.14 5.87 -4.55
CA HIS A 168 -14.73 4.49 -4.84
C HIS A 168 -13.42 4.06 -4.13
N HIS A 169 -12.45 4.97 -4.05
CA HIS A 169 -11.16 4.70 -3.42
C HIS A 169 -11.12 4.92 -1.91
N ILE A 170 -12.21 5.40 -1.31
CA ILE A 170 -12.37 5.59 0.14
C ILE A 170 -13.50 4.77 0.74
N LEU A 171 -14.22 3.95 -0.09
CA LEU A 171 -15.24 3.03 0.38
C LEU A 171 -14.64 2.03 1.38
N ASP A 172 -15.36 1.81 2.48
CA ASP A 172 -15.00 0.89 3.56
C ASP A 172 -13.60 1.14 4.17
N HIS A 173 -13.01 2.33 3.97
CA HIS A 173 -11.76 2.72 4.58
C HIS A 173 -11.97 3.37 5.94
N LYS A 174 -11.24 2.88 6.94
CA LYS A 174 -11.29 3.42 8.30
C LYS A 174 -10.57 4.77 8.41
N PHE A 175 -11.28 5.78 8.94
CA PHE A 175 -10.63 7.04 9.29
C PHE A 175 -9.69 6.87 10.48
N SER A 176 -8.41 7.24 10.34
CA SER A 176 -7.43 7.21 11.42
C SER A 176 -7.02 8.62 11.85
N THR A 177 -6.69 8.78 13.14
CA THR A 177 -6.20 10.05 13.70
C THR A 177 -4.87 10.52 13.08
N SER A 178 -4.16 9.66 12.40
CA SER A 178 -3.00 10.04 11.58
C SER A 178 -3.39 10.87 10.36
N ALA A 179 -4.58 10.67 9.82
CA ALA A 179 -5.14 11.50 8.75
C ALA A 179 -5.54 12.90 9.26
N SER A 180 -5.98 13.03 10.53
CA SER A 180 -6.28 14.34 11.14
C SER A 180 -5.05 15.21 11.40
N LYS A 181 -3.86 14.60 11.53
CA LYS A 181 -2.59 15.35 11.63
C LYS A 181 -2.16 15.98 10.31
N LEU A 182 -2.56 15.41 9.17
CA LEU A 182 -2.37 16.01 7.85
C LEU A 182 -3.17 17.32 7.68
N LEU A 183 -4.34 17.40 8.30
CA LEU A 183 -5.16 18.64 8.32
C LEU A 183 -4.54 19.76 9.16
N GLN A 184 -3.76 19.42 10.19
CA GLN A 184 -3.04 20.40 11.03
C GLN A 184 -1.74 20.91 10.39
N LEU A 185 -1.14 20.15 9.46
CA LEU A 185 0.08 20.52 8.74
C LEU A 185 -0.15 21.49 7.58
N GLY A 186 -1.41 21.81 7.25
CA GLY A 186 -1.76 22.82 6.24
C GLY A 186 -1.56 24.29 6.69
N GLU A 187 -1.25 24.56 7.97
CA GLU A 187 -1.17 25.91 8.52
C GLU A 187 0.26 26.46 8.72
N GLY A 188 1.29 25.74 8.26
CA GLY A 188 2.67 26.13 8.52
C GLY A 188 3.60 25.94 7.33
N CYS A 189 3.45 26.73 6.27
CA CYS A 189 4.44 26.84 5.21
C CYS A 189 5.39 28.02 5.49
N ALA A 190 6.20 27.90 6.53
CA ALA A 190 7.41 28.70 6.71
C ALA A 190 8.35 27.92 7.66
N SER A 191 9.26 27.19 7.07
CA SER A 191 10.42 26.47 7.62
C SER A 191 10.42 24.97 7.26
N GLN A 192 10.92 24.71 6.07
CA GLN A 192 10.98 23.36 5.45
C GLN A 192 12.11 22.47 5.95
N GLN A 193 12.77 22.72 7.07
CA GLN A 193 13.99 21.96 7.39
C GLN A 193 14.01 21.09 8.66
N GLN A 194 12.98 21.03 9.49
CA GLN A 194 13.06 20.25 10.74
C GLN A 194 11.94 19.27 11.10
N VAL A 195 10.99 18.94 10.20
CA VAL A 195 9.87 18.02 10.50
C VAL A 195 10.05 16.60 9.92
N THR A 196 11.22 16.26 9.37
CA THR A 196 11.44 14.94 8.74
C THR A 196 11.69 13.77 9.71
N ALA A 197 11.68 13.98 11.02
CA ALA A 197 12.19 12.99 11.98
C ALA A 197 11.15 12.10 12.68
N LYS A 198 9.83 12.23 12.47
CA LYS A 198 8.81 11.44 13.21
C LYS A 198 7.62 10.94 12.40
N ILE A 199 7.77 10.67 11.11
CA ILE A 199 6.76 9.93 10.35
C ILE A 199 7.00 8.44 10.58
N SER A 200 5.99 7.72 11.09
CA SER A 200 6.09 6.27 11.33
C SER A 200 6.51 5.53 10.05
N LYS A 201 7.29 4.46 10.19
CA LYS A 201 7.82 3.68 9.05
C LYS A 201 6.74 3.18 8.07
N THR A 202 5.49 3.05 8.51
CA THR A 202 4.35 2.62 7.70
C THR A 202 3.81 3.69 6.75
N SER A 203 3.88 4.99 7.11
CA SER A 203 3.45 6.07 6.23
C SER A 203 4.47 6.40 5.12
N ARG A 204 5.74 6.02 5.29
CA ARG A 204 6.78 6.19 4.26
C ARG A 204 6.59 5.28 3.05
N ALA A 205 5.91 4.14 3.21
CA ALA A 205 5.68 3.19 2.12
C ALA A 205 4.76 3.76 1.01
N TYR A 206 3.92 4.72 1.34
CA TYR A 206 2.94 5.33 0.42
C TYR A 206 3.22 6.79 0.07
N CYS A 207 4.37 7.32 0.47
CA CYS A 207 4.72 8.69 0.11
C CYS A 207 5.25 8.73 -1.34
N PRO A 208 4.51 9.34 -2.29
CA PRO A 208 4.94 9.39 -3.67
C PRO A 208 6.20 10.25 -3.82
N ARG A 209 7.07 9.84 -4.73
CA ARG A 209 8.27 10.60 -5.06
C ARG A 209 7.90 11.81 -5.92
N LYS A 210 8.43 12.95 -5.56
CA LYS A 210 8.34 14.19 -6.34
C LYS A 210 9.57 14.43 -7.23
N THR A 211 10.69 13.74 -6.90
CA THR A 211 11.95 13.84 -7.64
C THR A 211 12.09 12.69 -8.63
N PRO A 212 12.70 12.89 -9.80
CA PRO A 212 12.97 11.85 -10.76
C PRO A 212 13.66 10.63 -10.12
N LEU A 213 13.32 9.42 -10.56
CA LEU A 213 14.02 8.20 -10.20
C LEU A 213 15.14 7.91 -11.17
N TYR A 214 14.84 8.06 -12.47
CA TYR A 214 15.77 7.80 -13.55
C TYR A 214 16.39 9.12 -14.00
N HIS A 215 17.67 9.27 -13.78
CA HIS A 215 18.43 10.45 -14.18
C HIS A 215 19.10 10.25 -15.54
N ASN A 216 19.08 9.01 -16.07
CA ASN A 216 19.64 8.62 -17.36
C ASN A 216 21.10 9.05 -17.55
N CYS A 217 21.89 9.02 -16.47
CA CYS A 217 23.33 9.14 -16.59
C CYS A 217 23.84 7.90 -17.37
N GLN A 218 24.85 8.08 -18.23
CA GLN A 218 25.36 7.00 -19.08
C GLN A 218 26.83 6.73 -18.80
N LEU A 219 27.20 5.46 -18.90
CA LEU A 219 28.58 5.03 -18.98
C LEU A 219 28.88 4.61 -20.41
N LEU A 220 29.98 5.13 -20.96
CA LEU A 220 30.48 4.78 -22.29
C LEU A 220 31.78 4.01 -22.16
N ALA A 221 32.04 3.10 -23.09
CA ALA A 221 33.33 2.48 -23.28
C ALA A 221 34.37 3.50 -23.79
N PRO A 222 35.68 3.19 -23.81
CA PRO A 222 36.72 4.10 -24.30
C PRO A 222 36.49 4.60 -25.73
N ASP A 223 35.92 3.76 -26.58
CA ASP A 223 35.56 4.05 -27.98
C ASP A 223 34.23 4.82 -28.13
N GLY A 224 33.51 5.10 -27.03
CA GLY A 224 32.25 5.85 -27.02
C GLY A 224 30.99 5.00 -27.12
N VAL A 225 31.09 3.67 -27.20
CA VAL A 225 29.92 2.77 -27.23
C VAL A 225 29.19 2.81 -25.88
N PRO A 226 27.85 3.00 -25.83
CA PRO A 226 27.09 2.99 -24.61
C PRO A 226 27.12 1.62 -23.90
N LEU A 227 27.42 1.62 -22.60
CA LEU A 227 27.47 0.42 -21.77
C LEU A 227 26.21 0.22 -20.93
N CYS A 228 25.79 1.26 -20.25
CA CYS A 228 24.55 1.22 -19.46
C CYS A 228 24.10 2.63 -19.02
N THR A 229 22.81 2.73 -18.67
CA THR A 229 22.31 3.87 -17.90
C THR A 229 22.50 3.62 -16.41
N CYS A 230 22.78 4.68 -15.65
CA CYS A 230 23.02 4.58 -14.22
C CYS A 230 22.48 5.79 -13.45
N ASP A 231 22.56 5.72 -12.13
CA ASP A 231 22.25 6.87 -11.27
C ASP A 231 23.45 7.86 -11.18
N PRO A 232 23.19 9.11 -10.76
CA PRO A 232 24.24 10.13 -10.66
C PRO A 232 25.36 9.75 -9.70
N LYS A 233 25.07 8.99 -8.63
CA LYS A 233 26.07 8.59 -7.64
C LYS A 233 27.07 7.62 -8.25
N LYS A 234 26.57 6.66 -9.05
CA LYS A 234 27.45 5.71 -9.74
C LYS A 234 28.32 6.42 -10.78
N ALA A 235 27.74 7.30 -11.60
CA ALA A 235 28.48 8.08 -12.58
C ALA A 235 29.56 8.96 -11.91
N GLN A 236 29.19 9.67 -10.85
CA GLN A 236 30.10 10.50 -10.07
C GLN A 236 31.24 9.69 -9.43
N TRP A 237 30.95 8.50 -8.91
CA TRP A 237 31.94 7.60 -8.34
C TRP A 237 33.06 7.24 -9.34
N TYR A 238 32.72 6.99 -10.62
CA TYR A 238 33.72 6.73 -11.65
C TYR A 238 34.64 7.94 -11.87
N LEU A 239 34.10 9.18 -11.82
CA LEU A 239 34.87 10.41 -11.92
C LEU A 239 35.78 10.61 -10.71
N GLU A 240 35.27 10.44 -9.50
CA GLU A 240 36.04 10.59 -8.24
C GLU A 240 37.18 9.58 -8.12
N LYS A 241 37.01 8.38 -8.67
CA LYS A 241 38.05 7.35 -8.72
C LYS A 241 39.04 7.52 -9.87
N GLY A 242 38.86 8.50 -10.75
CA GLY A 242 39.69 8.70 -11.93
C GLY A 242 39.55 7.59 -12.97
N LEU A 243 38.46 6.81 -12.93
CA LEU A 243 38.21 5.69 -13.83
C LEU A 243 37.52 6.10 -15.13
N GLY A 244 37.16 7.38 -15.28
CA GLY A 244 36.53 7.91 -16.47
C GLY A 244 36.57 9.43 -16.51
N VAL A 245 36.18 9.99 -17.64
CA VAL A 245 36.08 11.43 -17.89
C VAL A 245 34.63 11.81 -18.23
N ALA A 246 34.18 12.95 -17.73
CA ALA A 246 32.88 13.49 -18.07
C ALA A 246 32.89 14.02 -19.52
N VAL A 247 31.99 13.48 -20.35
CA VAL A 247 31.79 13.90 -21.74
C VAL A 247 30.65 14.91 -21.83
N GLN A 248 29.61 14.74 -20.99
CA GLN A 248 28.44 15.59 -20.92
C GLN A 248 28.00 15.74 -19.45
N GLN A 249 27.44 16.92 -19.10
CA GLN A 249 27.05 17.21 -17.72
C GLN A 249 25.55 16.98 -17.43
N GLN A 250 24.68 17.12 -18.40
CA GLN A 250 23.22 16.99 -18.25
C GLN A 250 22.58 16.30 -19.47
N PRO A 251 22.18 15.01 -19.37
CA PRO A 251 22.49 14.08 -18.27
C PRO A 251 24.01 13.82 -18.18
N LEU A 252 24.48 13.41 -16.99
CA LEU A 252 25.92 13.12 -16.81
C LEU A 252 26.29 11.88 -17.61
N VAL A 253 27.21 12.04 -18.56
CA VAL A 253 27.76 10.97 -19.41
C VAL A 253 29.25 10.84 -19.09
N VAL A 254 29.68 9.64 -18.68
CA VAL A 254 31.06 9.33 -18.31
C VAL A 254 31.63 8.30 -19.26
N ARG A 255 32.73 8.65 -19.93
CA ARG A 255 33.51 7.71 -20.75
C ARG A 255 34.61 7.10 -19.88
N LEU A 256 34.66 5.77 -19.86
CA LEU A 256 35.64 5.01 -19.11
C LEU A 256 37.04 5.14 -19.72
N ASN A 257 38.08 5.08 -18.88
CA ASN A 257 39.48 5.12 -19.28
C ASN A 257 40.06 3.70 -19.48
N PHE A 258 39.24 2.66 -19.30
CA PHE A 258 39.65 1.24 -19.40
C PHE A 258 38.56 0.44 -20.12
N GLU A 259 38.96 -0.67 -20.69
CA GLU A 259 38.03 -1.62 -21.36
C GLU A 259 37.22 -2.38 -20.29
N PRO A 260 35.87 -2.36 -20.34
CA PRO A 260 35.04 -3.11 -19.41
C PRO A 260 35.15 -4.62 -19.67
N ALA A 261 34.94 -5.44 -18.64
CA ALA A 261 34.99 -6.90 -18.72
C ALA A 261 33.95 -7.50 -19.68
N SER A 262 32.86 -6.79 -19.95
CA SER A 262 31.86 -7.20 -20.93
C SER A 262 31.16 -5.97 -21.51
N ARG A 263 30.73 -6.06 -22.77
CA ARG A 263 29.93 -5.04 -23.46
C ARG A 263 28.53 -5.57 -23.71
N PRO A 264 27.49 -4.70 -23.67
CA PRO A 264 26.15 -5.12 -24.05
C PRO A 264 26.11 -5.43 -25.54
N ARG A 265 25.63 -6.62 -25.89
CA ARG A 265 25.50 -7.07 -27.28
C ARG A 265 24.16 -6.63 -27.83
N GLU A 266 24.14 -6.15 -29.08
CA GLU A 266 22.90 -5.66 -29.72
C GLU A 266 21.86 -6.75 -29.92
N GLU A 267 22.33 -8.01 -30.13
CA GLU A 267 21.49 -9.19 -30.33
C GLU A 267 20.67 -9.57 -29.07
N TYR A 268 21.17 -9.22 -27.90
CA TYR A 268 20.55 -9.61 -26.63
C TYR A 268 19.69 -8.48 -26.05
N LYS A 269 18.37 -8.60 -26.21
CA LYS A 269 17.37 -7.63 -25.71
C LYS A 269 17.48 -7.37 -24.21
N ASP A 270 17.85 -8.37 -23.43
CA ASP A 270 18.04 -8.27 -21.98
C ASP A 270 19.20 -7.35 -21.59
N GLU A 271 20.27 -7.35 -22.39
CA GLU A 271 21.43 -6.47 -22.19
C GLU A 271 21.09 -5.04 -22.67
N GLN A 272 20.37 -4.90 -23.77
CA GLN A 272 19.90 -3.64 -24.31
C GLN A 272 18.90 -2.94 -23.38
N TYR A 273 18.17 -3.66 -22.54
CA TYR A 273 17.31 -3.10 -21.50
C TYR A 273 18.05 -2.12 -20.57
N TYR A 274 19.33 -2.33 -20.30
CA TYR A 274 20.13 -1.49 -19.40
C TYR A 274 20.80 -0.32 -20.11
N VAL A 275 20.86 -0.30 -21.42
CA VAL A 275 21.46 0.78 -22.23
C VAL A 275 20.45 1.90 -22.49
N GLN A 276 19.19 1.55 -22.64
CA GLN A 276 18.13 2.49 -23.01
C GLN A 276 17.83 3.52 -21.93
N GLU A 277 17.36 4.68 -22.33
CA GLU A 277 16.82 5.69 -21.45
C GLU A 277 15.48 5.25 -20.85
N ARG A 278 15.24 5.65 -19.59
CA ARG A 278 14.02 5.34 -18.87
C ARG A 278 13.23 6.58 -18.55
N HIS A 279 11.94 6.52 -18.76
CA HIS A 279 11.04 7.62 -18.48
C HIS A 279 10.51 7.60 -17.06
N ASN A 280 10.45 8.78 -16.42
CA ASN A 280 9.89 8.95 -15.09
C ASN A 280 8.37 9.12 -15.16
N LEU A 281 7.67 8.02 -15.49
CA LEU A 281 6.22 7.98 -15.63
C LEU A 281 5.65 6.64 -15.10
N CYS A 282 4.36 6.63 -14.83
CA CYS A 282 3.63 5.42 -14.48
C CYS A 282 3.59 4.48 -15.70
N VAL A 283 4.15 3.26 -15.58
CA VAL A 283 4.20 2.32 -16.71
C VAL A 283 2.81 1.82 -17.14
N VAL A 284 1.77 2.02 -16.33
CA VAL A 284 0.38 1.63 -16.65
C VAL A 284 -0.34 2.74 -17.41
N CYS A 285 -0.42 3.96 -16.85
CA CYS A 285 -1.26 5.04 -17.38
C CYS A 285 -0.48 6.25 -17.93
N GLY A 286 0.87 6.23 -17.91
CA GLY A 286 1.70 7.31 -18.44
C GLY A 286 1.79 8.58 -17.58
N GLN A 287 1.19 8.62 -16.37
CA GLN A 287 1.25 9.79 -15.51
C GLN A 287 2.69 10.08 -15.05
N GLY A 288 3.19 11.29 -15.27
CA GLY A 288 4.59 11.69 -15.07
C GLY A 288 4.89 12.34 -13.71
N HIS A 289 3.98 12.30 -12.73
CA HIS A 289 4.18 12.89 -11.40
C HIS A 289 3.59 12.01 -10.30
N SER A 290 4.08 12.19 -9.07
CA SER A 290 3.58 11.46 -7.88
C SER A 290 3.64 9.93 -8.02
N TYR A 291 4.79 9.39 -8.36
CA TYR A 291 4.98 7.97 -8.59
C TYR A 291 5.66 7.25 -7.43
N ILE A 292 5.37 5.96 -7.33
CA ILE A 292 5.86 5.02 -6.31
C ILE A 292 6.65 3.92 -7.03
N LYS A 293 7.75 3.48 -6.42
CA LYS A 293 8.48 2.29 -6.87
C LYS A 293 7.66 1.05 -6.57
N LYS A 294 7.36 0.27 -7.59
CA LYS A 294 6.73 -1.05 -7.48
C LYS A 294 7.75 -2.12 -7.79
N ASN A 295 7.90 -3.07 -6.90
CA ASN A 295 8.58 -4.33 -7.21
C ASN A 295 7.55 -5.26 -7.85
N VAL A 296 7.77 -5.67 -9.10
CA VAL A 296 6.90 -6.60 -9.81
C VAL A 296 6.90 -7.95 -9.10
N VAL A 297 8.08 -8.45 -8.74
CA VAL A 297 8.21 -9.59 -7.83
C VAL A 297 8.30 -9.07 -6.39
N PRO A 298 7.33 -9.37 -5.50
CA PRO A 298 7.31 -8.81 -4.15
C PRO A 298 8.54 -9.18 -3.32
N HIS A 299 8.94 -8.24 -2.46
CA HIS A 299 10.13 -8.41 -1.62
C HIS A 299 10.04 -9.62 -0.67
N GLU A 300 8.84 -10.01 -0.25
CA GLU A 300 8.63 -11.17 0.62
C GLU A 300 9.10 -12.49 0.02
N TYR A 301 9.10 -12.64 -1.31
CA TYR A 301 9.66 -13.79 -2.01
C TYR A 301 11.13 -13.58 -2.36
N ARG A 302 11.45 -12.40 -2.93
CA ARG A 302 12.81 -12.07 -3.37
C ARG A 302 13.88 -12.20 -2.30
N ARG A 303 13.55 -11.90 -1.04
CA ARG A 303 14.52 -12.03 0.05
C ARG A 303 15.00 -13.46 0.27
N HIS A 304 14.22 -14.46 -0.16
CA HIS A 304 14.54 -15.89 -0.06
C HIS A 304 15.20 -16.45 -1.32
N PHE A 305 15.36 -15.64 -2.39
CA PHE A 305 16.06 -16.06 -3.59
C PHE A 305 17.56 -16.15 -3.35
N PRO A 306 18.28 -17.02 -4.09
CA PRO A 306 19.75 -16.99 -4.16
C PRO A 306 20.28 -15.65 -4.67
N THR A 307 21.54 -15.33 -4.34
CA THR A 307 22.19 -14.06 -4.75
C THR A 307 22.15 -13.86 -6.26
N ILE A 308 22.37 -14.91 -7.03
CA ILE A 308 22.33 -14.91 -8.49
C ILE A 308 21.03 -14.34 -9.06
N LEU A 309 19.87 -14.66 -8.44
CA LEU A 309 18.58 -14.10 -8.82
C LEU A 309 18.32 -12.70 -8.23
N LYS A 310 19.11 -12.25 -7.27
CA LYS A 310 19.00 -10.92 -6.68
C LYS A 310 19.79 -9.87 -7.42
N ASP A 311 20.83 -10.26 -8.15
CA ASP A 311 21.68 -9.34 -8.88
C ASP A 311 20.94 -8.71 -10.08
N HIS A 312 21.23 -7.44 -10.35
CA HIS A 312 20.69 -6.67 -11.47
C HIS A 312 19.15 -6.57 -11.57
N GLN A 313 18.45 -6.43 -10.43
CA GLN A 313 16.99 -6.44 -10.40
C GLN A 313 16.30 -5.09 -10.68
N SER A 314 16.97 -4.15 -11.32
CA SER A 314 16.30 -2.90 -11.75
C SER A 314 15.21 -3.14 -12.81
N HIS A 315 15.22 -4.30 -13.48
CA HIS A 315 14.17 -4.75 -14.39
C HIS A 315 12.81 -4.94 -13.67
N ASP A 316 12.81 -5.55 -12.50
CA ASP A 316 11.59 -5.80 -11.72
C ASP A 316 11.12 -4.58 -10.91
N VAL A 317 11.80 -3.42 -11.03
CA VAL A 317 11.40 -2.18 -10.38
C VAL A 317 10.81 -1.23 -11.41
N VAL A 318 9.50 -1.02 -11.34
CA VAL A 318 8.76 -0.09 -12.22
C VAL A 318 8.18 1.07 -11.42
N LEU A 319 7.77 2.12 -12.11
CA LEU A 319 7.09 3.26 -11.52
C LEU A 319 5.58 3.17 -11.76
N LEU A 320 4.80 3.34 -10.70
CA LEU A 320 3.35 3.44 -10.76
C LEU A 320 2.90 4.75 -10.10
N CYS A 321 1.85 5.38 -10.61
CA CYS A 321 1.16 6.42 -9.86
C CYS A 321 0.46 5.81 -8.63
N VAL A 322 0.03 6.65 -7.69
CA VAL A 322 -0.60 6.20 -6.44
C VAL A 322 -1.81 5.29 -6.72
N HIS A 323 -2.66 5.67 -7.68
CA HIS A 323 -3.84 4.89 -8.06
C HIS A 323 -3.46 3.51 -8.64
N CYS A 324 -2.63 3.46 -9.67
CA CYS A 324 -2.21 2.19 -10.27
C CYS A 324 -1.47 1.29 -9.27
N HIS A 325 -0.73 1.88 -8.31
CA HIS A 325 -0.06 1.14 -7.25
C HIS A 325 -1.06 0.47 -6.30
N GLN A 326 -2.16 1.14 -5.94
CA GLN A 326 -3.22 0.58 -5.10
C GLN A 326 -3.93 -0.58 -5.81
N VAL A 327 -4.31 -0.38 -7.08
CA VAL A 327 -4.94 -1.43 -7.92
C VAL A 327 -4.00 -2.64 -8.04
N SER A 328 -2.72 -2.42 -8.33
CA SER A 328 -1.73 -3.49 -8.39
C SER A 328 -1.60 -4.27 -7.07
N ASN A 329 -1.66 -3.59 -5.93
CA ASN A 329 -1.61 -4.27 -4.63
C ASN A 329 -2.84 -5.14 -4.36
N ALA A 330 -4.02 -4.73 -4.83
CA ALA A 330 -5.23 -5.55 -4.73
C ALA A 330 -5.11 -6.83 -5.58
N HIS A 331 -4.62 -6.72 -6.82
CA HIS A 331 -4.36 -7.89 -7.66
C HIS A 331 -3.26 -8.79 -7.09
N ASP A 332 -2.19 -8.20 -6.54
CA ASP A 332 -1.12 -8.97 -5.88
C ASP A 332 -1.64 -9.77 -4.68
N ALA A 333 -2.62 -9.23 -3.94
CA ALA A 333 -3.24 -9.96 -2.83
C ALA A 333 -3.94 -11.24 -3.32
N THR A 334 -4.64 -11.17 -4.45
CA THR A 334 -5.29 -12.35 -5.07
C THR A 334 -4.27 -13.43 -5.45
N LEU A 335 -3.16 -13.05 -6.10
CA LEU A 335 -2.11 -14.03 -6.44
C LEU A 335 -1.45 -14.60 -5.18
N ARG A 336 -1.27 -13.78 -4.14
CA ARG A 336 -0.73 -14.25 -2.86
C ARG A 336 -1.64 -15.30 -2.22
N GLU A 337 -2.95 -15.14 -2.25
CA GLU A 337 -3.92 -16.12 -1.73
C GLU A 337 -3.89 -17.41 -2.53
N LEU A 338 -3.77 -17.34 -3.86
CA LEU A 338 -3.59 -18.52 -4.70
C LEU A 338 -2.30 -19.28 -4.35
N LEU A 339 -1.18 -18.56 -4.20
CA LEU A 339 0.10 -19.15 -3.78
C LEU A 339 0.02 -19.74 -2.37
N ALA A 340 -0.73 -19.11 -1.45
CA ALA A 340 -0.95 -19.63 -0.11
C ALA A 340 -1.64 -21.00 -0.13
N THR A 341 -2.63 -21.17 -1.01
CA THR A 341 -3.35 -22.44 -1.19
C THR A 341 -2.48 -23.49 -1.88
N GLU A 342 -1.85 -23.12 -3.01
CA GLU A 342 -1.06 -24.05 -3.84
C GLU A 342 0.20 -24.57 -3.14
N CYS A 343 0.83 -23.74 -2.32
CA CYS A 343 2.07 -24.07 -1.62
C CYS A 343 1.85 -24.44 -0.14
N SER A 344 0.60 -24.58 0.30
CA SER A 344 0.26 -24.80 1.72
C SER A 344 0.91 -23.79 2.67
N ALA A 345 1.04 -22.54 2.21
CA ALA A 345 1.73 -21.44 2.86
C ALA A 345 0.73 -20.35 3.33
N PRO A 346 -0.02 -20.57 4.43
CA PRO A 346 -1.15 -19.74 4.82
C PRO A 346 -0.74 -18.30 5.12
N THR A 347 -1.62 -17.34 4.77
CA THR A 347 -1.48 -15.92 5.08
C THR A 347 -2.53 -15.49 6.10
N GLY A 348 -2.18 -14.59 7.03
CA GLY A 348 -3.15 -13.93 7.90
C GLY A 348 -3.70 -14.72 9.09
N GLN A 349 -3.46 -16.00 9.23
CA GLN A 349 -3.86 -16.79 10.38
C GLN A 349 -2.99 -16.48 11.61
N ALA A 350 -3.51 -16.75 12.83
CA ALA A 350 -2.73 -16.55 14.06
C ALA A 350 -1.45 -17.39 14.07
N SER A 351 -1.50 -18.61 13.53
CA SER A 351 -0.36 -19.51 13.34
C SER A 351 0.69 -18.97 12.34
N SER A 352 0.30 -18.11 11.41
CA SER A 352 1.19 -17.48 10.42
C SER A 352 1.80 -16.17 10.89
N ARG A 353 1.69 -15.83 12.18
CA ARG A 353 2.33 -14.65 12.76
C ARG A 353 3.54 -15.07 13.59
N ARG A 354 4.67 -14.43 13.32
CA ARG A 354 5.89 -14.64 14.09
C ARG A 354 5.75 -14.19 15.55
N VAL A 355 4.93 -13.17 15.78
CA VAL A 355 4.71 -12.58 17.11
C VAL A 355 3.24 -12.31 17.28
N THR A 356 2.64 -12.83 18.33
CA THR A 356 1.30 -12.46 18.80
C THR A 356 1.41 -11.62 20.07
N VAL A 357 0.51 -10.67 20.23
CA VAL A 357 0.50 -9.83 21.42
C VAL A 357 -0.54 -10.36 22.39
N ASN A 358 -0.07 -10.83 23.54
CA ASN A 358 -0.92 -11.24 24.65
C ASN A 358 -1.61 -10.00 25.24
N THR A 359 -2.92 -9.94 25.10
CA THR A 359 -3.72 -8.78 25.50
C THR A 359 -3.70 -8.56 27.01
N GLN A 360 -3.66 -9.65 27.79
CA GLN A 360 -3.62 -9.57 29.25
C GLN A 360 -2.26 -9.02 29.71
N ARG A 361 -1.13 -9.58 29.26
CA ARG A 361 0.20 -9.07 29.59
C ARG A 361 0.38 -7.63 29.16
N ARG A 362 -0.16 -7.24 27.99
CA ARG A 362 -0.14 -5.84 27.53
C ARG A 362 -0.94 -4.92 28.43
N ALA A 363 -2.13 -5.34 28.88
CA ALA A 363 -2.96 -4.57 29.80
C ALA A 363 -2.25 -4.35 31.15
N VAL A 364 -1.65 -5.40 31.69
CA VAL A 364 -0.87 -5.36 32.95
C VAL A 364 0.34 -4.43 32.82
N LYS A 365 1.13 -4.56 31.76
CA LYS A 365 2.27 -3.69 31.47
C LYS A 365 1.86 -2.22 31.40
N ASN A 366 0.78 -1.92 30.69
CA ASN A 366 0.27 -0.56 30.56
C ASN A 366 -0.26 0.00 31.88
N ALA A 367 -0.98 -0.82 32.66
CA ALA A 367 -1.49 -0.44 33.96
C ALA A 367 -0.36 -0.13 34.94
N ALA A 368 0.62 -1.03 35.06
CA ALA A 368 1.79 -0.83 35.90
C ALA A 368 2.61 0.41 35.48
N GLY A 369 2.84 0.57 34.18
CA GLY A 369 3.56 1.73 33.64
C GLY A 369 2.82 3.05 33.90
N ALA A 370 1.48 3.08 33.92
CA ALA A 370 0.71 4.25 34.29
C ALA A 370 0.81 4.54 35.80
N LEU A 371 0.69 3.52 36.65
CA LEU A 371 0.81 3.66 38.09
C LEU A 371 2.21 4.13 38.52
N LEU A 372 3.26 3.71 37.85
CA LEU A 372 4.62 4.13 38.17
C LEU A 372 4.92 5.58 37.74
N ARG A 373 4.41 6.02 36.58
CA ARG A 373 4.78 7.32 35.99
C ARG A 373 3.85 8.47 36.36
N THR A 374 2.56 8.20 36.46
CA THR A 374 1.53 9.25 36.49
C THR A 374 0.50 9.07 37.60
N ARG A 375 0.81 8.29 38.64
CA ARG A 375 -0.13 8.00 39.75
C ARG A 375 -0.77 9.25 40.35
N PHE A 376 -0.01 10.31 40.50
CA PHE A 376 -0.51 11.56 41.13
C PHE A 376 -1.46 12.39 40.24
N THR A 377 -1.51 12.08 38.95
CA THR A 377 -2.37 12.80 37.99
C THR A 377 -3.60 11.98 37.57
N ILE A 378 -3.71 10.74 38.03
CA ILE A 378 -4.81 9.84 37.68
C ILE A 378 -5.91 9.95 38.74
N PRO A 379 -7.22 10.08 38.38
CA PRO A 379 -8.33 10.04 39.31
C PRO A 379 -8.37 8.75 40.13
N GLN A 380 -8.72 8.83 41.42
CA GLN A 380 -8.69 7.69 42.34
C GLN A 380 -9.49 6.46 41.87
N PRO A 381 -10.69 6.55 41.27
CA PRO A 381 -11.38 5.39 40.75
C PRO A 381 -10.58 4.63 39.70
N ARG A 382 -9.87 5.38 38.83
CA ARG A 382 -9.03 4.78 37.79
C ARG A 382 -7.76 4.14 38.34
N ILE A 383 -7.17 4.69 39.40
CA ILE A 383 -6.05 4.04 40.10
C ILE A 383 -6.49 2.67 40.60
N THR A 384 -7.64 2.57 41.26
CA THR A 384 -8.17 1.30 41.78
C THR A 384 -8.39 0.28 40.67
N GLU A 385 -8.93 0.70 39.52
CA GLU A 385 -9.09 -0.20 38.36
C GLU A 385 -7.73 -0.72 37.85
N LEU A 386 -6.74 0.16 37.69
CA LEU A 386 -5.41 -0.21 37.20
C LEU A 386 -4.70 -1.14 38.22
N GLU A 387 -4.82 -0.86 39.52
CA GLU A 387 -4.31 -1.71 40.58
C GLU A 387 -4.95 -3.12 40.54
N ASN A 388 -6.27 -3.18 40.35
CA ASN A 388 -6.98 -4.46 40.26
C ASN A 388 -6.56 -5.30 39.06
N VAL A 389 -6.24 -4.67 37.90
CA VAL A 389 -5.71 -5.38 36.73
C VAL A 389 -4.38 -6.07 37.07
N VAL A 390 -3.48 -5.36 37.75
CA VAL A 390 -2.18 -5.91 38.15
C VAL A 390 -2.33 -6.97 39.23
N LYS A 391 -3.14 -6.68 40.27
CA LYS A 391 -3.41 -7.63 41.39
C LYS A 391 -3.98 -8.95 40.88
N LYS A 392 -4.96 -8.88 39.97
CA LYS A 392 -5.60 -10.07 39.41
C LYS A 392 -4.61 -10.93 38.61
N PHE A 393 -3.69 -10.29 37.87
CA PHE A 393 -2.71 -11.01 37.06
C PHE A 393 -1.67 -11.77 37.92
N PHE A 394 -1.16 -11.13 38.99
CA PHE A 394 -0.19 -11.72 39.89
C PHE A 394 -0.82 -12.50 41.06
N ASN A 395 -2.15 -12.48 41.17
CA ASN A 395 -2.92 -13.10 42.24
C ASN A 395 -2.45 -12.65 43.65
N VAL A 396 -2.35 -11.32 43.85
CA VAL A 396 -1.89 -10.68 45.09
C VAL A 396 -2.92 -9.67 45.58
N ASP A 397 -3.02 -9.50 46.92
CA ASP A 397 -3.92 -8.55 47.54
C ASP A 397 -3.34 -7.13 47.63
N SER A 398 -2.01 -7.01 47.68
CA SER A 398 -1.32 -5.74 47.78
C SER A 398 -0.25 -5.58 46.73
N LEU A 399 -0.05 -4.35 46.23
CA LEU A 399 0.98 -4.01 45.23
C LEU A 399 2.18 -3.39 45.92
N THR A 400 3.36 -3.97 45.69
CA THR A 400 4.65 -3.36 46.06
C THR A 400 5.23 -2.61 44.88
N HIS A 401 6.16 -1.71 45.14
CA HIS A 401 6.85 -0.95 44.07
C HIS A 401 7.65 -1.88 43.16
N GLU A 402 8.27 -2.91 43.71
CA GLU A 402 9.02 -3.91 42.96
C GLU A 402 8.12 -4.71 42.00
N LEU A 403 6.93 -5.14 42.50
CA LEU A 403 5.96 -5.85 41.68
C LEU A 403 5.43 -4.99 40.52
N LEU A 404 5.24 -3.67 40.73
CA LEU A 404 4.87 -2.75 39.67
C LEU A 404 5.99 -2.56 38.64
N GLN A 405 7.26 -2.57 39.07
CA GLN A 405 8.39 -2.55 38.13
C GLN A 405 8.49 -3.84 37.32
N GLU A 406 8.32 -4.99 37.96
CA GLU A 406 8.26 -6.30 37.28
C GLU A 406 7.12 -6.30 36.24
N ALA A 407 5.92 -5.91 36.65
CA ALA A 407 4.76 -5.81 35.77
C ALA A 407 4.98 -4.87 34.56
N ALA A 408 5.67 -3.75 34.77
CA ALA A 408 6.00 -2.79 33.71
C ALA A 408 7.05 -3.33 32.71
N ASN A 409 7.85 -4.30 33.13
CA ASN A 409 8.89 -4.92 32.31
C ASN A 409 8.43 -6.20 31.58
N ILE A 410 7.23 -6.72 31.87
CA ILE A 410 6.68 -7.90 31.19
C ILE A 410 6.74 -7.71 29.66
N ASP A 411 7.25 -8.72 28.95
CA ASP A 411 7.13 -8.75 27.49
C ASP A 411 5.72 -9.27 27.12
N PRO A 412 4.89 -8.43 26.49
CA PRO A 412 3.56 -8.83 26.07
C PRO A 412 3.54 -9.68 24.79
N ARG A 413 4.71 -10.02 24.23
CA ARG A 413 4.84 -10.74 22.96
C ARG A 413 5.03 -12.24 23.23
N ASP A 414 4.19 -13.04 22.58
CA ASP A 414 4.37 -14.48 22.46
C ASP A 414 5.00 -14.76 21.09
N TRP A 415 6.16 -15.41 21.10
CA TRP A 415 6.90 -15.77 19.90
C TRP A 415 6.44 -17.15 19.43
N ASN A 416 6.16 -17.26 18.13
CA ASN A 416 5.87 -18.54 17.51
C ASN A 416 7.19 -19.14 17.00
N GLU A 417 7.68 -20.16 17.66
CA GLU A 417 8.94 -20.85 17.32
C GLU A 417 8.81 -21.62 16.00
N ASP A 418 7.62 -22.13 15.68
CA ASP A 418 7.32 -22.88 14.46
C ASP A 418 6.96 -21.96 13.29
N PHE A 419 7.17 -20.65 13.43
CA PHE A 419 6.81 -19.69 12.40
C PHE A 419 7.66 -19.85 11.16
N GLN A 420 7.00 -20.19 10.04
CA GLN A 420 7.58 -20.10 8.71
C GLN A 420 6.91 -18.99 7.92
N ALA A 421 7.71 -18.10 7.33
CA ALA A 421 7.19 -17.00 6.55
C ALA A 421 6.53 -17.52 5.26
N HIS A 422 5.34 -17.00 4.92
CA HIS A 422 4.65 -17.35 3.67
C HIS A 422 5.59 -17.33 2.44
N GLY A 423 6.38 -16.26 2.26
CA GLY A 423 7.31 -16.16 1.13
C GLY A 423 8.42 -17.21 1.14
N GLU A 424 8.82 -17.69 2.32
CA GLU A 424 9.81 -18.75 2.47
C GLU A 424 9.24 -20.10 2.03
N GLN A 425 8.05 -20.46 2.53
CA GLN A 425 7.35 -21.69 2.15
C GLN A 425 7.05 -21.76 0.65
N VAL A 426 6.59 -20.64 0.07
CA VAL A 426 6.36 -20.56 -1.38
C VAL A 426 7.67 -20.76 -2.15
N CYS A 427 8.76 -20.10 -1.75
CA CYS A 427 10.05 -20.27 -2.40
C CYS A 427 10.57 -21.71 -2.27
N GLU A 428 10.37 -22.35 -1.11
CA GLU A 428 10.75 -23.74 -0.89
C GLU A 428 9.98 -24.69 -1.82
N THR A 429 8.67 -24.50 -1.94
CA THR A 429 7.84 -25.28 -2.90
C THR A 429 8.31 -25.06 -4.35
N TYR A 430 8.70 -23.83 -4.72
CA TYR A 430 9.18 -23.54 -6.08
C TYR A 430 10.60 -24.01 -6.36
N ARG A 431 11.34 -24.48 -5.35
CA ARG A 431 12.63 -25.15 -5.59
C ARG A 431 12.47 -26.43 -6.41
N SER A 432 11.33 -27.11 -6.31
CA SER A 432 11.06 -28.29 -7.14
C SER A 432 10.83 -27.94 -8.61
N LYS A 433 10.22 -26.79 -8.90
CA LYS A 433 9.82 -26.35 -10.25
C LYS A 433 10.80 -25.38 -10.91
N GLY A 434 11.82 -24.94 -10.17
CA GLY A 434 12.73 -23.86 -10.56
C GLY A 434 12.22 -22.47 -10.14
N LEU A 435 13.08 -21.71 -9.45
CA LEU A 435 12.72 -20.38 -8.89
C LEU A 435 12.41 -19.33 -9.97
N VAL A 436 12.94 -19.48 -11.18
CA VAL A 436 12.60 -18.62 -12.33
C VAL A 436 11.10 -18.68 -12.66
N GLN A 437 10.42 -19.80 -12.41
CA GLN A 437 9.00 -19.95 -12.66
C GLN A 437 8.18 -19.05 -11.73
N LEU A 438 8.62 -18.86 -10.48
CA LEU A 438 7.96 -17.91 -9.55
C LEU A 438 8.13 -16.45 -10.02
N GLN A 439 9.32 -16.08 -10.51
CA GLN A 439 9.54 -14.76 -11.12
C GLN A 439 8.65 -14.55 -12.35
N HIS A 440 8.62 -15.51 -13.27
CA HIS A 440 7.78 -15.46 -14.46
C HIS A 440 6.29 -15.34 -14.12
N ARG A 441 5.84 -16.07 -13.10
CA ARG A 441 4.45 -16.01 -12.64
C ARG A 441 4.07 -14.62 -12.16
N TRP A 442 4.91 -13.95 -11.35
CA TRP A 442 4.70 -12.59 -10.89
C TRP A 442 4.74 -11.57 -12.03
N ARG A 443 5.68 -11.71 -12.96
CA ARG A 443 5.79 -10.83 -14.13
C ARG A 443 4.59 -10.97 -15.07
N ARG A 444 4.14 -12.21 -15.36
CA ARG A 444 2.91 -12.45 -16.14
C ARG A 444 1.67 -11.92 -15.42
N HIS A 445 1.58 -12.12 -14.11
CA HIS A 445 0.48 -11.57 -13.31
C HIS A 445 0.40 -10.06 -13.46
N PHE A 446 1.50 -9.35 -13.33
CA PHE A 446 1.55 -7.89 -13.50
C PHE A 446 1.10 -7.47 -14.92
N LEU A 447 1.56 -8.15 -15.98
CA LEU A 447 1.14 -7.86 -17.34
C LEU A 447 -0.36 -8.08 -17.54
N ASN A 448 -0.87 -9.22 -17.08
CA ASN A 448 -2.26 -9.61 -17.32
C ASN A 448 -3.25 -8.74 -16.53
N THR A 449 -2.91 -8.36 -15.31
CA THR A 449 -3.83 -7.61 -14.44
C THR A 449 -3.74 -6.11 -14.64
N MET A 450 -2.55 -5.57 -14.93
CA MET A 450 -2.33 -4.13 -15.03
C MET A 450 -2.30 -3.61 -16.47
N GLN A 451 -2.07 -4.49 -17.46
CA GLN A 451 -2.01 -4.14 -18.89
C GLN A 451 -1.21 -2.85 -19.16
N PRO A 452 0.06 -2.79 -18.73
CA PRO A 452 0.86 -1.57 -18.78
C PRO A 452 1.11 -1.13 -20.23
N GLN A 453 0.87 0.17 -20.51
CA GLN A 453 0.99 0.76 -21.85
C GLN A 453 2.35 1.44 -22.09
N HIS A 454 3.14 1.66 -21.01
CA HIS A 454 4.37 2.45 -21.04
C HIS A 454 5.54 1.71 -20.38
N LEU A 455 5.61 0.38 -20.56
CA LEU A 455 6.78 -0.37 -20.12
C LEU A 455 8.02 0.07 -20.93
N PRO A 456 9.22 0.02 -20.31
CA PRO A 456 10.46 0.19 -21.04
C PRO A 456 10.56 -0.81 -22.19
N GLN A 457 11.11 -0.39 -23.31
CA GLN A 457 11.43 -1.30 -24.42
C GLN A 457 12.30 -2.46 -23.91
N TYR A 458 12.14 -3.64 -24.42
CA TYR A 458 12.83 -4.87 -23.98
C TYR A 458 12.50 -5.35 -22.55
N TRP A 459 11.49 -4.76 -21.86
CA TRP A 459 10.99 -5.38 -20.64
C TRP A 459 10.30 -6.70 -20.97
N SER A 460 10.71 -7.82 -20.34
CA SER A 460 10.18 -9.14 -20.67
C SER A 460 9.94 -10.00 -19.43
N VAL A 461 9.05 -10.98 -19.55
CA VAL A 461 8.80 -11.99 -18.51
C VAL A 461 10.03 -12.86 -18.28
N SER A 462 10.71 -13.25 -19.37
CA SER A 462 11.87 -14.14 -19.38
C SER A 462 13.21 -13.42 -19.23
N HIS A 463 13.21 -12.15 -18.76
CA HIS A 463 14.43 -11.37 -18.59
C HIS A 463 15.52 -12.14 -17.83
N ASN A 464 16.74 -12.13 -18.35
CA ASN A 464 17.92 -12.86 -17.89
C ASN A 464 17.84 -14.40 -17.98
N LEU A 465 16.75 -15.01 -18.45
CA LEU A 465 16.64 -16.46 -18.54
C LEU A 465 17.72 -17.06 -19.45
N HIS A 466 17.88 -16.51 -20.66
CA HIS A 466 18.89 -16.96 -21.63
C HIS A 466 20.30 -16.86 -21.06
N LYS A 467 20.65 -15.74 -20.41
CA LYS A 467 21.95 -15.56 -19.76
C LYS A 467 22.21 -16.60 -18.68
N LEU A 468 21.20 -16.92 -17.86
CA LEU A 468 21.31 -17.96 -16.83
C LEU A 468 21.50 -19.34 -17.46
N CYS A 469 20.77 -19.65 -18.54
CA CYS A 469 20.94 -20.92 -19.30
C CYS A 469 22.33 -21.05 -19.91
N CYS A 470 22.86 -20.00 -20.56
CA CYS A 470 24.21 -20.00 -21.12
C CYS A 470 25.29 -20.14 -20.04
N THR A 471 25.07 -19.51 -18.84
CA THR A 471 25.99 -19.70 -17.72
C THR A 471 25.97 -21.15 -17.24
N MET A 472 24.76 -21.71 -17.01
CA MET A 472 24.59 -23.11 -16.63
C MET A 472 25.22 -24.07 -17.63
N ALA A 473 25.07 -23.81 -18.92
CA ALA A 473 25.65 -24.64 -20.01
C ALA A 473 27.18 -24.74 -19.96
N ARG A 474 27.84 -23.70 -19.42
CA ARG A 474 29.32 -23.62 -19.28
C ARG A 474 29.84 -24.17 -17.96
N LEU A 475 28.95 -24.36 -16.96
CA LEU A 475 29.34 -24.87 -15.66
C LEU A 475 29.56 -26.39 -15.73
N THR A 476 30.67 -26.86 -15.17
CA THR A 476 30.88 -28.29 -14.92
C THR A 476 30.09 -28.75 -13.71
N SER A 477 29.76 -30.03 -13.65
CA SER A 477 29.00 -30.60 -12.51
C SER A 477 29.71 -30.42 -11.16
N ASP A 478 31.04 -30.26 -11.15
CA ASP A 478 31.83 -30.07 -9.93
C ASP A 478 31.93 -28.61 -9.48
N HIS A 479 31.38 -27.67 -10.25
CA HIS A 479 31.43 -26.25 -9.92
C HIS A 479 30.50 -25.94 -8.71
N PRO A 480 30.95 -25.17 -7.71
CA PRO A 480 30.17 -24.91 -6.49
C PRO A 480 28.81 -24.25 -6.75
N ASP A 481 28.64 -23.50 -7.82
CA ASP A 481 27.39 -22.86 -8.17
C ASP A 481 26.46 -23.73 -9.02
N HIS A 482 26.92 -24.90 -9.53
CA HIS A 482 26.15 -25.76 -10.42
C HIS A 482 24.78 -26.13 -9.82
N ASP A 483 24.75 -26.58 -8.58
CA ASP A 483 23.50 -26.96 -7.89
C ASP A 483 22.58 -25.75 -7.69
N THR A 484 23.16 -24.56 -7.46
CA THR A 484 22.37 -23.33 -7.31
C THR A 484 21.70 -22.94 -8.63
N TYR A 485 22.44 -23.02 -9.77
CA TYR A 485 21.86 -22.76 -11.09
C TYR A 485 20.81 -23.80 -11.45
N ASN A 486 21.06 -25.08 -11.15
CA ASN A 486 20.09 -26.15 -11.36
C ASN A 486 18.79 -25.89 -10.61
N LEU A 487 18.89 -25.56 -9.31
CA LEU A 487 17.74 -25.22 -8.47
C LEU A 487 16.96 -23.99 -8.97
N ILE A 488 17.67 -23.00 -9.49
CA ILE A 488 17.07 -21.77 -10.04
C ILE A 488 16.30 -22.08 -11.33
N LEU A 489 16.89 -22.83 -12.24
CA LEU A 489 16.42 -23.03 -13.61
C LEU A 489 15.47 -24.21 -13.74
N LEU A 490 15.91 -25.37 -13.31
CA LEU A 490 15.21 -26.64 -13.53
C LEU A 490 14.42 -27.09 -12.32
N GLY A 491 14.90 -26.81 -11.09
CA GLY A 491 14.39 -27.41 -9.88
C GLY A 491 14.67 -28.92 -9.82
N THR A 492 14.05 -29.61 -8.85
CA THR A 492 14.20 -31.07 -8.70
C THR A 492 13.32 -31.87 -9.66
N ASP A 493 12.20 -31.29 -10.11
CA ASP A 493 11.22 -31.97 -10.99
C ASP A 493 11.63 -31.86 -12.48
N GLY A 494 12.58 -30.95 -12.77
CA GLY A 494 12.98 -30.63 -14.13
C GLY A 494 12.00 -29.66 -14.84
N ASN A 495 12.52 -28.97 -15.88
CA ASN A 495 11.73 -28.11 -16.75
C ASN A 495 12.21 -28.32 -18.19
N GLU A 496 11.41 -29.01 -18.99
CA GLU A 496 11.78 -29.41 -20.37
C GLU A 496 12.07 -28.20 -21.27
N GLU A 497 11.38 -27.08 -21.12
CA GLU A 497 11.61 -25.88 -21.92
C GLU A 497 12.98 -25.27 -21.59
N VAL A 498 13.27 -25.11 -20.30
CA VAL A 498 14.54 -24.57 -19.83
C VAL A 498 15.70 -25.54 -20.15
N GLN A 499 15.45 -26.85 -20.01
CA GLN A 499 16.44 -27.86 -20.37
C GLN A 499 16.85 -27.77 -21.85
N ARG A 500 15.87 -27.66 -22.77
CA ARG A 500 16.14 -27.45 -24.20
C ARG A 500 16.94 -26.17 -24.46
N MET A 501 16.63 -25.08 -23.75
CA MET A 501 17.41 -23.84 -23.88
C MET A 501 18.86 -24.01 -23.41
N ILE A 502 19.11 -24.76 -22.34
CA ILE A 502 20.45 -25.04 -21.85
C ILE A 502 21.23 -25.89 -22.90
N GLU A 503 20.57 -26.88 -23.50
CA GLU A 503 21.16 -27.71 -24.55
C GLU A 503 21.51 -26.88 -25.78
N GLN A 504 20.62 -26.01 -26.25
CA GLN A 504 20.92 -25.07 -27.35
C GLN A 504 22.11 -24.16 -27.03
N CYS A 505 22.21 -23.66 -25.78
CA CYS A 505 23.36 -22.86 -25.35
C CYS A 505 24.68 -23.68 -25.33
N LYS A 506 24.62 -25.00 -25.06
CA LYS A 506 25.80 -25.88 -25.15
C LYS A 506 26.26 -26.08 -26.59
N GLU A 507 25.33 -26.33 -27.51
CA GLU A 507 25.59 -26.49 -28.92
C GLU A 507 26.22 -25.22 -29.53
N ALA A 508 25.65 -24.06 -29.28
CA ALA A 508 26.15 -22.76 -29.73
C ALA A 508 27.59 -22.48 -29.20
N SER A 509 27.88 -22.83 -27.94
CA SER A 509 29.22 -22.65 -27.37
C SER A 509 30.29 -23.59 -28.00
N VAL A 510 29.89 -24.73 -28.53
CA VAL A 510 30.80 -25.67 -29.25
C VAL A 510 31.08 -25.14 -30.65
N GLU A 511 30.13 -24.54 -31.34
CA GLU A 511 30.32 -23.93 -32.66
C GLU A 511 31.27 -22.72 -32.60
N ASP A 512 31.16 -21.86 -31.57
CA ASP A 512 32.09 -20.74 -31.34
C ASP A 512 33.54 -21.22 -31.10
N ILE A 513 33.73 -22.36 -30.42
CA ILE A 513 35.05 -22.93 -30.18
C ILE A 513 35.61 -23.59 -31.45
N CYS A 514 34.76 -24.21 -32.28
CA CYS A 514 35.18 -24.81 -33.54
C CYS A 514 35.45 -23.78 -34.66
N GLY A 515 34.78 -22.63 -34.61
CA GLY A 515 34.99 -21.51 -35.54
C GLY A 515 36.36 -20.83 -35.40
N ASP A 516 36.88 -20.72 -34.19
CA ASP A 516 38.19 -20.11 -33.90
C ASP A 516 39.39 -21.00 -34.30
N PHE A 517 39.18 -22.27 -34.64
CA PHE A 517 40.24 -23.17 -35.15
C PHE A 517 40.28 -23.30 -36.69
N ALA A 518 39.40 -22.59 -37.40
CA ALA A 518 39.31 -22.66 -38.86
C ALA A 518 39.86 -21.41 -39.60
N HIS A 519 40.64 -20.55 -38.93
CA HIS A 519 41.36 -19.45 -39.57
C HIS A 519 42.83 -19.41 -39.17
#